data_281da50ea8488feac91c40c8a52e8dc0
#
_entry.id   281da50ea8488feac91c40c8a52e8dc0
#
_cell.length_a   1.000
_cell.length_b   1.000
_cell.length_c   1.000
_cell.angle_alpha   90.00
_cell.angle_beta   90.00
_cell.angle_gamma   90.00
#
_symmetry.space_group_name_H-M   'P 1'
#
loop_
_entity.id
_entity.type
_entity.pdbx_description
1 polymer ?
#
loop_
_entity_poly.entity_id
_entity_poly.type
_entity_poly.pdbx_seq_one_letter_code
_entity_poly.pdbx_strand_id
1 'polypeptide(L)'
;MANKTFLTYDEQIEKLEKEKQLVISDPEFAKITLQKLSYFSLIGGYKDLFKHKPSGNYLHGVTFEEITAFYYFDEELRTLFLKYILHVERQLKSMLSYYFCEKYGEQQTAYLTAGNYNYTHKNSSKINRLITTLSKTITLPSNYSYITHHAMIYGNVPLWVATNALTFGQISKMYQYSTSDIRTKVSLNFANMSEVQLHQLIRILASCRNVCAHNERLYSFQVNEAIPDMVLHSKLQLPQKKGQYTMGKKDLFAVVIALRYLIDNQEFKQFKTELKRLINSVLKNCPHISQELLFSKMGFPANWEKIVRYKK
;
A
#
# COMPACT_ATOMS: atom_id res chain seq x y z
N MET A 1 -12.26 -8.09 32.55
CA MET A 1 -11.88 -7.15 31.47
C MET A 1 -12.61 -5.84 31.74
N ALA A 2 -11.91 -4.71 31.82
CA ALA A 2 -12.57 -3.43 32.02
C ALA A 2 -13.28 -3.04 30.71
N ASN A 3 -14.62 -2.91 30.75
CA ASN A 3 -15.38 -2.37 29.63
C ASN A 3 -14.98 -0.91 29.40
N LYS A 4 -14.75 -0.53 28.14
CA LYS A 4 -14.57 0.88 27.77
C LYS A 4 -15.91 1.58 27.84
N THR A 5 -16.03 2.54 28.75
CA THR A 5 -17.20 3.38 28.89
C THR A 5 -17.30 4.37 27.71
N PHE A 6 -18.51 4.64 27.24
CA PHE A 6 -18.77 5.73 26.30
C PHE A 6 -18.44 7.07 26.96
N LEU A 7 -17.82 7.97 26.21
CA LEU A 7 -17.52 9.36 26.61
C LEU A 7 -18.04 10.31 25.54
N THR A 8 -18.71 11.36 25.97
CA THR A 8 -19.06 12.50 25.10
C THR A 8 -17.80 13.18 24.58
N TYR A 9 -17.91 14.03 23.57
CA TYR A 9 -16.74 14.75 23.03
C TYR A 9 -16.09 15.65 24.09
N ASP A 10 -16.87 16.28 24.93
CA ASP A 10 -16.35 17.14 26.00
C ASP A 10 -15.60 16.31 27.06
N GLU A 11 -16.13 15.17 27.46
CA GLU A 11 -15.45 14.23 28.37
C GLU A 11 -14.17 13.64 27.73
N GLN A 12 -14.16 13.41 26.40
CA GLN A 12 -12.94 12.96 25.69
C GLN A 12 -11.85 14.03 25.73
N ILE A 13 -12.21 15.31 25.53
CA ILE A 13 -11.31 16.46 25.59
C ILE A 13 -10.78 16.60 27.03
N GLU A 14 -11.66 16.64 28.03
CA GLU A 14 -11.27 16.72 29.43
C GLU A 14 -10.30 15.59 29.83
N LYS A 15 -10.55 14.37 29.39
CA LYS A 15 -9.66 13.22 29.60
C LYS A 15 -8.29 13.42 28.97
N LEU A 16 -8.22 13.96 27.75
CA LEU A 16 -6.96 14.22 27.08
C LEU A 16 -6.14 15.28 27.80
N GLU A 17 -6.77 16.34 28.29
CA GLU A 17 -6.10 17.41 29.03
C GLU A 17 -5.71 16.97 30.43
N LYS A 18 -6.68 16.57 31.27
CA LYS A 18 -6.45 16.32 32.69
C LYS A 18 -5.74 15.02 32.99
N GLU A 19 -6.12 13.92 32.32
CA GLU A 19 -5.54 12.62 32.61
C GLU A 19 -4.29 12.31 31.76
N LYS A 20 -4.20 12.91 30.54
CA LYS A 20 -3.13 12.58 29.58
C LYS A 20 -2.14 13.71 29.33
N GLN A 21 -2.38 14.89 29.90
CA GLN A 21 -1.52 16.07 29.80
C GLN A 21 -1.30 16.53 28.36
N LEU A 22 -2.31 16.40 27.49
CA LEU A 22 -2.30 16.94 26.14
C LEU A 22 -2.70 18.41 26.19
N VAL A 23 -1.94 19.27 25.52
CA VAL A 23 -2.30 20.69 25.41
C VAL A 23 -3.41 20.84 24.35
N ILE A 24 -4.55 21.43 24.73
CA ILE A 24 -5.67 21.71 23.83
C ILE A 24 -5.96 23.22 23.94
N SER A 25 -5.42 23.99 22.99
CA SER A 25 -5.55 25.46 23.00
C SER A 25 -6.93 25.93 22.53
N ASP A 26 -7.57 25.14 21.67
CA ASP A 26 -8.90 25.42 21.13
C ASP A 26 -9.80 24.18 21.30
N PRO A 27 -10.60 24.12 22.39
CA PRO A 27 -11.52 23.00 22.65
C PRO A 27 -12.60 22.85 21.58
N GLU A 28 -13.05 23.94 20.94
CA GLU A 28 -14.07 23.86 19.88
C GLU A 28 -13.47 23.22 18.61
N PHE A 29 -12.26 23.63 18.22
CA PHE A 29 -11.52 22.96 17.15
C PHE A 29 -11.33 21.46 17.45
N ALA A 30 -10.96 21.11 18.68
CA ALA A 30 -10.78 19.73 19.09
C ALA A 30 -12.08 18.93 18.99
N LYS A 31 -13.20 19.51 19.42
CA LYS A 31 -14.54 18.90 19.35
C LYS A 31 -14.97 18.65 17.90
N ILE A 32 -14.86 19.65 17.04
CA ILE A 32 -15.18 19.52 15.61
C ILE A 32 -14.28 18.46 14.93
N THR A 33 -13.02 18.44 15.29
CA THR A 33 -12.06 17.46 14.74
C THR A 33 -12.40 16.03 15.18
N LEU A 34 -12.73 15.82 16.46
CA LEU A 34 -13.15 14.51 16.98
C LEU A 34 -14.47 14.04 16.37
N GLN A 35 -15.39 14.95 16.05
CA GLN A 35 -16.63 14.63 15.31
C GLN A 35 -16.34 14.11 13.91
N LYS A 36 -15.37 14.70 13.20
CA LYS A 36 -15.00 14.32 11.83
C LYS A 36 -14.15 13.05 11.76
N LEU A 37 -13.18 12.91 12.67
CA LEU A 37 -12.14 11.88 12.57
C LEU A 37 -12.31 10.72 13.56
N SER A 38 -13.16 10.86 14.56
CA SER A 38 -13.33 10.02 15.76
C SER A 38 -12.08 9.93 16.66
N TYR A 39 -12.33 9.74 17.96
CA TYR A 39 -11.27 9.53 18.93
C TYR A 39 -10.40 8.30 18.61
N PHE A 40 -11.02 7.23 18.13
CA PHE A 40 -10.30 6.00 17.82
C PHE A 40 -9.30 6.19 16.65
N SER A 41 -9.75 6.83 15.57
CA SER A 41 -8.91 7.02 14.37
C SER A 41 -7.79 8.03 14.62
N LEU A 42 -8.11 9.18 15.25
CA LEU A 42 -7.13 10.23 15.50
C LEU A 42 -6.21 9.87 16.67
N ILE A 43 -6.75 9.78 17.88
CA ILE A 43 -5.97 9.60 19.10
C ILE A 43 -5.44 8.16 19.20
N GLY A 44 -6.31 7.16 19.00
CA GLY A 44 -5.93 5.76 19.02
C GLY A 44 -4.89 5.40 17.98
N GLY A 45 -4.92 6.08 16.84
CA GLY A 45 -4.03 5.83 15.71
C GLY A 45 -2.62 6.40 15.86
N TYR A 46 -2.47 7.58 16.44
CA TYR A 46 -1.23 8.35 16.31
C TYR A 46 -0.57 8.75 17.64
N LYS A 47 -1.23 8.56 18.76
CA LYS A 47 -0.75 8.95 20.10
C LYS A 47 0.65 8.42 20.46
N ASP A 48 1.04 7.25 19.97
CA ASP A 48 2.27 6.55 20.39
C ASP A 48 3.56 7.26 19.97
N LEU A 49 3.48 8.17 19.00
CA LEU A 49 4.60 9.01 18.58
C LEU A 49 4.85 10.18 19.54
N PHE A 50 3.82 10.58 20.29
CA PHE A 50 3.79 11.78 21.10
C PHE A 50 3.80 11.47 22.60
N LYS A 51 3.91 10.19 22.99
CA LYS A 51 3.81 9.76 24.39
C LYS A 51 5.12 9.31 24.98
N HIS A 52 5.27 9.61 26.26
CA HIS A 52 6.30 8.99 27.09
C HIS A 52 5.86 7.57 27.48
N LYS A 53 6.60 6.57 27.01
CA LYS A 53 6.21 5.14 27.16
C LYS A 53 5.93 4.69 28.59
N PRO A 54 6.77 5.04 29.61
CA PRO A 54 6.51 4.57 30.98
C PRO A 54 5.21 5.11 31.59
N SER A 55 4.91 6.41 31.44
CA SER A 55 3.73 7.03 32.06
C SER A 55 2.45 6.90 31.23
N GLY A 56 2.58 6.71 29.93
CA GLY A 56 1.44 6.75 28.98
C GLY A 56 0.85 8.13 28.78
N ASN A 57 1.45 9.19 29.35
CA ASN A 57 1.08 10.57 29.14
C ASN A 57 1.76 11.13 27.90
N TYR A 58 1.23 12.22 27.35
CA TYR A 58 1.89 12.94 26.26
C TYR A 58 3.21 13.58 26.74
N LEU A 59 4.13 13.78 25.81
CA LEU A 59 5.34 14.56 26.07
C LEU A 59 4.94 15.99 26.41
N HIS A 60 5.73 16.66 27.25
CA HIS A 60 5.45 18.02 27.69
C HIS A 60 5.34 18.96 26.49
N GLY A 61 4.25 19.74 26.43
CA GLY A 61 4.00 20.71 25.40
C GLY A 61 3.41 20.16 24.09
N VAL A 62 3.19 18.85 23.96
CA VAL A 62 2.49 18.29 22.78
C VAL A 62 1.07 18.82 22.71
N THR A 63 0.67 19.28 21.54
CA THR A 63 -0.64 19.86 21.30
C THR A 63 -1.56 18.90 20.52
N PHE A 64 -2.87 19.13 20.62
CA PHE A 64 -3.87 18.41 19.84
C PHE A 64 -3.70 18.69 18.34
N GLU A 65 -3.29 19.90 17.99
CA GLU A 65 -3.02 20.35 16.63
C GLU A 65 -1.87 19.54 15.98
N GLU A 66 -0.81 19.21 16.75
CA GLU A 66 0.27 18.36 16.25
C GLU A 66 -0.21 16.97 15.90
N ILE A 67 -1.04 16.34 16.75
CA ILE A 67 -1.61 15.02 16.47
C ILE A 67 -2.50 15.08 15.21
N THR A 68 -3.28 16.14 15.08
CA THR A 68 -4.14 16.39 13.93
C THR A 68 -3.33 16.62 12.65
N ALA A 69 -2.25 17.41 12.74
CA ALA A 69 -1.32 17.63 11.61
C ALA A 69 -0.66 16.33 11.16
N PHE A 70 -0.29 15.44 12.10
CA PHE A 70 0.28 14.15 11.77
C PHE A 70 -0.73 13.19 11.13
N TYR A 71 -1.99 13.23 11.57
CA TYR A 71 -3.08 12.48 10.92
C TYR A 71 -3.23 12.88 9.45
N TYR A 72 -3.27 14.18 9.16
CA TYR A 72 -3.40 14.67 7.78
C TYR A 72 -2.16 14.40 6.95
N PHE A 73 -0.96 14.44 7.55
CA PHE A 73 0.24 13.95 6.87
C PHE A 73 0.09 12.50 6.40
N ASP A 74 -0.40 11.60 7.26
CA ASP A 74 -0.56 10.18 6.92
C ASP A 74 -1.68 9.99 5.87
N GLU A 75 -2.71 10.84 5.86
CA GLU A 75 -3.74 10.87 4.81
C GLU A 75 -3.16 11.27 3.45
N GLU A 76 -2.37 12.34 3.40
CA GLU A 76 -1.69 12.76 2.17
C GLU A 76 -0.66 11.72 1.71
N LEU A 77 0.01 11.07 2.66
CA LEU A 77 0.92 9.97 2.38
C LEU A 77 0.19 8.80 1.70
N ARG A 78 -0.97 8.39 2.22
CA ARG A 78 -1.83 7.37 1.59
C ARG A 78 -2.24 7.76 0.18
N THR A 79 -2.65 8.99 -0.02
CA THR A 79 -3.04 9.53 -1.34
C THR A 79 -1.89 9.47 -2.33
N LEU A 80 -0.70 9.90 -1.90
CA LEU A 80 0.51 9.87 -2.71
C LEU A 80 0.88 8.44 -3.14
N PHE A 81 0.96 7.52 -2.19
CA PHE A 81 1.31 6.13 -2.48
C PHE A 81 0.25 5.46 -3.36
N LEU A 82 -1.03 5.65 -3.06
CA LEU A 82 -2.14 5.09 -3.84
C LEU A 82 -2.07 5.51 -5.30
N LYS A 83 -1.84 6.80 -5.58
CA LYS A 83 -1.70 7.33 -6.95
C LYS A 83 -0.69 6.51 -7.76
N TYR A 84 0.52 6.33 -7.27
CA TYR A 84 1.58 5.64 -8.02
C TYR A 84 1.43 4.11 -8.02
N ILE A 85 0.83 3.53 -6.99
CA ILE A 85 0.48 2.10 -6.97
C ILE A 85 -0.58 1.80 -8.04
N LEU A 86 -1.56 2.67 -8.25
CA LEU A 86 -2.58 2.51 -9.29
C LEU A 86 -1.97 2.59 -10.71
N HIS A 87 -0.87 3.32 -10.92
CA HIS A 87 -0.14 3.28 -12.20
C HIS A 87 0.43 1.88 -12.47
N VAL A 88 1.07 1.29 -11.46
CA VAL A 88 1.60 -0.09 -11.56
C VAL A 88 0.46 -1.11 -11.75
N GLU A 89 -0.64 -0.97 -11.01
CA GLU A 89 -1.81 -1.85 -11.13
C GLU A 89 -2.36 -1.84 -12.57
N ARG A 90 -2.55 -0.65 -13.15
CA ARG A 90 -3.04 -0.49 -14.52
C ARG A 90 -2.10 -1.10 -15.55
N GLN A 91 -0.79 -0.83 -15.43
CA GLN A 91 0.22 -1.38 -16.32
C GLN A 91 0.27 -2.91 -16.25
N LEU A 92 0.20 -3.48 -15.04
CA LEU A 92 0.19 -4.92 -14.86
C LEU A 92 -1.06 -5.57 -15.45
N LYS A 93 -2.26 -4.97 -15.26
CA LYS A 93 -3.51 -5.44 -15.88
C LYS A 93 -3.40 -5.49 -17.40
N SER A 94 -2.88 -4.44 -18.01
CA SER A 94 -2.69 -4.35 -19.47
C SER A 94 -1.73 -5.43 -19.97
N MET A 95 -0.53 -5.53 -19.39
CA MET A 95 0.46 -6.51 -19.84
C MET A 95 0.03 -7.96 -19.63
N LEU A 96 -0.55 -8.26 -18.46
CA LEU A 96 -0.98 -9.60 -18.12
C LEU A 96 -2.10 -10.07 -19.04
N SER A 97 -3.09 -9.22 -19.30
CA SER A 97 -4.17 -9.55 -20.24
C SER A 97 -3.66 -9.71 -21.66
N TYR A 98 -2.74 -8.83 -22.10
CA TYR A 98 -2.15 -8.92 -23.44
C TYR A 98 -1.43 -10.26 -23.64
N TYR A 99 -0.44 -10.61 -22.79
CA TYR A 99 0.34 -11.84 -22.97
C TYR A 99 -0.47 -13.11 -22.72
N PHE A 100 -1.51 -13.04 -21.89
CA PHE A 100 -2.42 -14.15 -21.70
C PHE A 100 -3.25 -14.41 -22.97
N CYS A 101 -3.84 -13.36 -23.57
CA CYS A 101 -4.64 -13.46 -24.78
C CYS A 101 -3.78 -13.76 -26.01
N GLU A 102 -2.55 -13.25 -26.08
CA GLU A 102 -1.61 -13.62 -27.15
C GLU A 102 -1.37 -15.12 -27.20
N LYS A 103 -1.38 -15.80 -26.04
CA LYS A 103 -1.13 -17.24 -25.94
C LYS A 103 -2.40 -18.10 -26.08
N TYR A 104 -3.50 -17.66 -25.48
CA TYR A 104 -4.69 -18.49 -25.33
C TYR A 104 -5.93 -17.96 -26.04
N GLY A 105 -5.84 -16.82 -26.71
CA GLY A 105 -6.94 -16.18 -27.40
C GLY A 105 -7.79 -15.28 -26.49
N GLU A 106 -8.75 -14.61 -27.12
CA GLU A 106 -9.60 -13.56 -26.53
C GLU A 106 -10.88 -14.09 -25.89
N GLN A 107 -11.20 -15.36 -26.09
CA GLN A 107 -12.44 -15.94 -25.57
C GLN A 107 -12.42 -16.06 -24.05
N GLN A 108 -13.53 -15.74 -23.42
CA GLN A 108 -13.64 -15.81 -21.96
C GLN A 108 -13.39 -17.22 -21.40
N THR A 109 -13.65 -18.25 -22.18
CA THR A 109 -13.35 -19.64 -21.85
C THR A 109 -11.85 -19.87 -21.62
N ALA A 110 -10.98 -19.10 -22.29
CA ALA A 110 -9.54 -19.24 -22.17
C ALA A 110 -9.06 -18.97 -20.72
N TYR A 111 -9.49 -17.87 -20.10
CA TYR A 111 -9.09 -17.57 -18.72
C TYR A 111 -9.94 -18.25 -17.64
N LEU A 112 -11.02 -18.93 -18.04
CA LEU A 112 -11.82 -19.80 -17.16
C LEU A 112 -11.34 -21.26 -17.20
N THR A 113 -10.39 -21.61 -18.06
CA THR A 113 -9.84 -22.96 -18.20
C THR A 113 -8.62 -23.13 -17.29
N ALA A 114 -8.71 -24.03 -16.31
CA ALA A 114 -7.64 -24.27 -15.33
C ALA A 114 -6.31 -24.69 -15.97
N GLY A 115 -6.34 -25.45 -17.07
CA GLY A 115 -5.15 -25.90 -17.81
C GLY A 115 -4.32 -24.76 -18.42
N ASN A 116 -4.88 -23.54 -18.58
CA ASN A 116 -4.17 -22.37 -19.07
C ASN A 116 -3.36 -21.64 -17.99
N TYR A 117 -3.34 -22.18 -16.78
CA TYR A 117 -2.54 -21.73 -15.66
C TYR A 117 -1.47 -22.76 -15.29
N ASN A 118 -0.54 -22.39 -14.42
CA ASN A 118 0.43 -23.33 -13.85
C ASN A 118 -0.27 -24.28 -12.86
N TYR A 119 -1.13 -25.14 -13.39
CA TYR A 119 -2.00 -26.02 -12.62
C TYR A 119 -1.20 -27.23 -12.10
N THR A 120 -1.07 -27.33 -10.79
CA THR A 120 -0.44 -28.45 -10.09
C THR A 120 -1.32 -28.87 -8.92
N HIS A 121 -1.15 -30.08 -8.39
CA HIS A 121 -1.88 -30.53 -7.20
C HIS A 121 -1.78 -29.53 -6.04
N LYS A 122 -0.60 -28.93 -5.84
CA LYS A 122 -0.32 -27.97 -4.73
C LYS A 122 -1.10 -26.66 -4.84
N ASN A 123 -1.43 -26.20 -6.06
CA ASN A 123 -2.07 -24.89 -6.29
C ASN A 123 -3.44 -24.96 -6.96
N SER A 124 -3.93 -26.18 -7.27
CA SER A 124 -5.23 -26.41 -7.92
C SER A 124 -6.39 -25.70 -7.25
N SER A 125 -6.54 -25.85 -5.93
CA SER A 125 -7.60 -25.19 -5.15
C SER A 125 -7.54 -23.65 -5.27
N LYS A 126 -6.33 -23.08 -5.29
CA LYS A 126 -6.13 -21.62 -5.40
C LYS A 126 -6.43 -21.11 -6.80
N ILE A 127 -6.09 -21.88 -7.84
CA ILE A 127 -6.42 -21.58 -9.23
C ILE A 127 -7.93 -21.68 -9.46
N ASN A 128 -8.58 -22.75 -8.96
CA ASN A 128 -10.02 -22.88 -9.05
C ASN A 128 -10.75 -21.72 -8.36
N ARG A 129 -10.26 -21.26 -7.22
CA ARG A 129 -10.80 -20.07 -6.54
C ARG A 129 -10.62 -18.79 -7.39
N LEU A 130 -9.48 -18.62 -8.06
CA LEU A 130 -9.25 -17.52 -8.98
C LEU A 130 -10.26 -17.58 -10.15
N ILE A 131 -10.42 -18.73 -10.78
CA ILE A 131 -11.36 -18.95 -11.87
C ILE A 131 -12.80 -18.67 -11.43
N THR A 132 -13.21 -19.14 -10.24
CA THR A 132 -14.51 -18.80 -9.66
C THR A 132 -14.70 -17.29 -9.50
N THR A 133 -13.65 -16.59 -9.07
CA THR A 133 -13.69 -15.12 -8.95
C THR A 133 -13.85 -14.46 -10.32
N LEU A 134 -13.08 -14.88 -11.32
CA LEU A 134 -13.17 -14.39 -12.70
C LEU A 134 -14.57 -14.67 -13.28
N SER A 135 -15.08 -15.88 -13.12
CA SER A 135 -16.43 -16.26 -13.57
C SER A 135 -17.50 -15.35 -12.96
N LYS A 136 -17.49 -15.17 -11.64
CA LYS A 136 -18.43 -14.27 -10.94
C LYS A 136 -18.34 -12.82 -11.43
N THR A 137 -17.15 -12.35 -11.76
CA THR A 137 -16.93 -10.98 -12.25
C THR A 137 -17.63 -10.70 -13.58
N ILE A 138 -17.69 -11.71 -14.46
CA ILE A 138 -18.28 -11.58 -15.80
C ILE A 138 -19.72 -12.12 -15.90
N THR A 139 -20.25 -12.72 -14.83
CA THR A 139 -21.65 -13.22 -14.79
C THR A 139 -22.62 -12.06 -14.70
N LEU A 140 -23.70 -12.13 -15.48
CA LEU A 140 -24.79 -11.15 -15.45
C LEU A 140 -25.84 -11.51 -14.37
N PRO A 141 -26.47 -10.49 -13.73
CA PRO A 141 -26.22 -9.06 -13.89
C PRO A 141 -24.89 -8.62 -13.25
N SER A 142 -24.17 -7.70 -13.89
CA SER A 142 -22.91 -7.17 -13.41
C SER A 142 -23.05 -5.72 -12.93
N ASN A 143 -22.36 -5.35 -11.86
CA ASN A 143 -22.26 -3.97 -11.39
C ASN A 143 -21.42 -3.06 -12.33
N TYR A 144 -20.75 -3.65 -13.32
CA TYR A 144 -19.89 -2.94 -14.27
C TYR A 144 -20.55 -2.86 -15.64
N SER A 145 -20.94 -1.66 -16.05
CA SER A 145 -21.62 -1.42 -17.34
C SER A 145 -20.83 -1.95 -18.55
N TYR A 146 -19.50 -1.84 -18.54
CA TYR A 146 -18.65 -2.36 -19.60
C TYR A 146 -18.63 -3.90 -19.67
N ILE A 147 -18.76 -4.61 -18.54
CA ILE A 147 -18.95 -6.08 -18.54
C ILE A 147 -20.28 -6.43 -19.17
N THR A 148 -21.36 -5.80 -18.71
CA THR A 148 -22.71 -6.01 -19.27
C THR A 148 -22.74 -5.73 -20.77
N HIS A 149 -22.15 -4.62 -21.22
CA HIS A 149 -22.06 -4.27 -22.64
C HIS A 149 -21.36 -5.38 -23.46
N HIS A 150 -20.16 -5.81 -23.03
CA HIS A 150 -19.43 -6.86 -23.75
C HIS A 150 -20.16 -8.19 -23.78
N ALA A 151 -20.76 -8.61 -22.67
CA ALA A 151 -21.49 -9.85 -22.58
C ALA A 151 -22.75 -9.84 -23.47
N MET A 152 -23.51 -8.73 -23.51
CA MET A 152 -24.76 -8.65 -24.26
C MET A 152 -24.54 -8.40 -25.75
N ILE A 153 -23.57 -7.58 -26.13
CA ILE A 153 -23.38 -7.21 -27.54
C ILE A 153 -22.50 -8.21 -28.28
N TYR A 154 -21.45 -8.72 -27.61
CA TYR A 154 -20.47 -9.60 -28.26
C TYR A 154 -20.56 -11.07 -27.79
N GLY A 155 -21.41 -11.38 -26.80
CA GLY A 155 -21.50 -12.73 -26.21
C GLY A 155 -20.20 -13.20 -25.54
N ASN A 156 -19.23 -12.30 -25.35
CA ASN A 156 -17.91 -12.58 -24.84
C ASN A 156 -17.35 -11.40 -24.05
N VAL A 157 -16.70 -11.67 -22.92
CA VAL A 157 -15.99 -10.66 -22.13
C VAL A 157 -14.49 -10.98 -22.18
N PRO A 158 -13.71 -10.32 -23.05
CA PRO A 158 -12.28 -10.56 -23.16
C PRO A 158 -11.54 -10.24 -21.86
N LEU A 159 -10.37 -10.86 -21.64
CA LEU A 159 -9.60 -10.68 -20.40
C LEU A 159 -9.22 -9.23 -20.13
N TRP A 160 -8.84 -8.45 -21.15
CA TRP A 160 -8.51 -7.02 -21.00
C TRP A 160 -9.68 -6.15 -20.55
N VAL A 161 -10.91 -6.62 -20.72
CA VAL A 161 -12.12 -6.01 -20.14
C VAL A 161 -12.32 -6.52 -18.72
N ALA A 162 -12.31 -7.83 -18.51
CA ALA A 162 -12.56 -8.47 -17.22
C ALA A 162 -11.56 -8.00 -16.13
N THR A 163 -10.28 -7.79 -16.47
CA THR A 163 -9.25 -7.36 -15.51
C THR A 163 -9.53 -5.98 -14.88
N ASN A 164 -10.32 -5.10 -15.55
CA ASN A 164 -10.66 -3.80 -14.98
C ASN A 164 -11.58 -3.92 -13.74
N ALA A 165 -12.38 -4.96 -13.66
CA ALA A 165 -13.24 -5.25 -12.51
C ALA A 165 -12.52 -6.01 -11.38
N LEU A 166 -11.26 -6.43 -11.60
CA LEU A 166 -10.48 -7.14 -10.59
C LEU A 166 -9.72 -6.19 -9.68
N THR A 167 -9.62 -6.54 -8.40
CA THR A 167 -8.75 -5.85 -7.45
C THR A 167 -7.27 -6.14 -7.72
N PHE A 168 -6.38 -5.30 -7.23
CA PHE A 168 -4.94 -5.51 -7.40
C PHE A 168 -4.47 -6.85 -6.78
N GLY A 169 -5.06 -7.25 -5.65
CA GLY A 169 -4.79 -8.56 -5.04
C GLY A 169 -5.19 -9.74 -5.95
N GLN A 170 -6.31 -9.64 -6.67
CA GLN A 170 -6.75 -10.65 -7.64
C GLN A 170 -5.81 -10.71 -8.85
N ILE A 171 -5.40 -9.56 -9.37
CA ILE A 171 -4.38 -9.46 -10.44
C ILE A 171 -3.03 -10.05 -10.01
N SER A 172 -2.59 -9.77 -8.79
CA SER A 172 -1.39 -10.37 -8.20
C SER A 172 -1.48 -11.91 -8.18
N LYS A 173 -2.65 -12.47 -7.83
CA LYS A 173 -2.89 -13.91 -7.87
C LYS A 173 -2.93 -14.46 -9.31
N MET A 174 -3.55 -13.74 -10.22
CA MET A 174 -3.56 -14.13 -11.63
C MET A 174 -2.13 -14.18 -12.19
N TYR A 175 -1.30 -13.17 -11.94
CA TYR A 175 0.12 -13.19 -12.29
C TYR A 175 0.84 -14.41 -11.67
N GLN A 176 0.65 -14.63 -10.37
CA GLN A 176 1.27 -15.74 -9.63
C GLN A 176 0.99 -17.10 -10.26
N TYR A 177 -0.25 -17.31 -10.72
CA TYR A 177 -0.69 -18.61 -11.25
C TYR A 177 -0.62 -18.73 -12.76
N SER A 178 -0.32 -17.67 -13.49
CA SER A 178 -0.02 -17.74 -14.92
C SER A 178 1.19 -18.63 -15.17
N THR A 179 1.29 -19.17 -16.37
CA THR A 179 2.43 -20.00 -16.79
C THR A 179 3.73 -19.21 -16.79
N SER A 180 4.87 -19.87 -16.66
CA SER A 180 6.18 -19.22 -16.50
C SER A 180 6.52 -18.32 -17.69
N ASP A 181 6.19 -18.71 -18.91
CA ASP A 181 6.42 -17.92 -20.12
C ASP A 181 5.66 -16.58 -20.09
N ILE A 182 4.37 -16.57 -19.65
CA ILE A 182 3.60 -15.33 -19.48
C ILE A 182 4.24 -14.45 -18.39
N ARG A 183 4.58 -15.05 -17.23
CA ARG A 183 5.21 -14.29 -16.14
C ARG A 183 6.55 -13.69 -16.55
N THR A 184 7.35 -14.44 -17.30
CA THR A 184 8.64 -13.96 -17.84
C THR A 184 8.41 -12.81 -18.82
N LYS A 185 7.50 -12.94 -19.80
CA LYS A 185 7.18 -11.87 -20.73
C LYS A 185 6.74 -10.58 -20.00
N VAL A 186 5.88 -10.70 -18.99
CA VAL A 186 5.47 -9.56 -18.17
C VAL A 186 6.65 -8.96 -17.41
N SER A 187 7.51 -9.79 -16.76
CA SER A 187 8.62 -9.29 -15.93
C SER A 187 9.68 -8.56 -16.73
N LEU A 188 9.93 -8.96 -17.97
CA LEU A 188 10.90 -8.31 -18.87
C LEU A 188 10.52 -6.84 -19.23
N ASN A 189 9.26 -6.43 -19.03
CA ASN A 189 8.84 -5.03 -19.19
C ASN A 189 9.20 -4.15 -17.97
N PHE A 190 9.69 -4.75 -16.90
CA PHE A 190 10.15 -4.05 -15.69
C PHE A 190 11.65 -4.30 -15.51
N ALA A 191 12.45 -3.30 -15.42
CA ALA A 191 13.86 -3.19 -15.04
C ALA A 191 14.67 -4.52 -14.87
N ASN A 192 14.74 -5.37 -15.89
CA ASN A 192 15.50 -6.64 -15.89
C ASN A 192 15.24 -7.53 -14.65
N MET A 193 14.01 -7.64 -14.25
CA MET A 193 13.58 -8.33 -13.05
C MET A 193 13.15 -9.77 -13.36
N SER A 194 13.50 -10.71 -12.48
CA SER A 194 12.96 -12.07 -12.59
C SER A 194 11.44 -12.09 -12.25
N GLU A 195 10.74 -13.10 -12.78
CA GLU A 195 9.31 -13.29 -12.51
C GLU A 195 9.00 -13.43 -10.99
N VAL A 196 9.93 -14.02 -10.24
CA VAL A 196 9.80 -14.20 -8.78
C VAL A 196 9.95 -12.85 -8.07
N GLN A 197 10.94 -12.06 -8.45
CA GLN A 197 11.14 -10.72 -7.89
C GLN A 197 9.91 -9.83 -8.18
N LEU A 198 9.44 -9.80 -9.42
CA LEU A 198 8.26 -9.02 -9.78
C LEU A 198 7.05 -9.43 -8.93
N HIS A 199 6.79 -10.74 -8.77
CA HIS A 199 5.70 -11.22 -7.94
C HIS A 199 5.78 -10.71 -6.49
N GLN A 200 6.97 -10.74 -5.89
CA GLN A 200 7.16 -10.28 -4.51
C GLN A 200 6.94 -8.76 -4.39
N LEU A 201 7.39 -7.96 -5.38
CA LEU A 201 7.13 -6.52 -5.40
C LEU A 201 5.64 -6.20 -5.63
N ILE A 202 4.95 -6.92 -6.51
CA ILE A 202 3.50 -6.77 -6.71
C ILE A 202 2.73 -7.04 -5.40
N ARG A 203 3.14 -8.06 -4.64
CA ARG A 203 2.48 -8.43 -3.38
C ARG A 203 2.56 -7.33 -2.33
N ILE A 204 3.73 -6.72 -2.13
CA ILE A 204 3.85 -5.62 -1.16
C ILE A 204 3.06 -4.39 -1.60
N LEU A 205 3.04 -4.08 -2.92
CA LEU A 205 2.22 -2.99 -3.44
C LEU A 205 0.72 -3.26 -3.26
N ALA A 206 0.25 -4.49 -3.49
CA ALA A 206 -1.14 -4.85 -3.27
C ALA A 206 -1.54 -4.73 -1.78
N SER A 207 -0.66 -5.10 -0.85
CA SER A 207 -0.88 -4.91 0.58
C SER A 207 -0.93 -3.42 0.95
N CYS A 208 0.02 -2.62 0.46
CA CYS A 208 0.04 -1.18 0.69
C CYS A 208 -1.20 -0.48 0.10
N ARG A 209 -1.62 -0.87 -1.11
CA ARG A 209 -2.84 -0.36 -1.76
C ARG A 209 -4.07 -0.58 -0.87
N ASN A 210 -4.19 -1.73 -0.22
CA ASN A 210 -5.32 -2.02 0.67
C ASN A 210 -5.28 -1.13 1.91
N VAL A 211 -4.12 -0.95 2.54
CA VAL A 211 -3.93 -0.01 3.66
C VAL A 211 -4.38 1.41 3.26
N CYS A 212 -3.94 1.88 2.09
CA CYS A 212 -4.34 3.20 1.58
C CYS A 212 -5.85 3.29 1.33
N ALA A 213 -6.46 2.28 0.70
CA ALA A 213 -7.88 2.28 0.33
C ALA A 213 -8.82 2.14 1.54
N HIS A 214 -8.37 1.50 2.62
CA HIS A 214 -9.15 1.31 3.85
C HIS A 214 -8.87 2.37 4.93
N ASN A 215 -8.14 3.43 4.58
CA ASN A 215 -7.80 4.52 5.49
C ASN A 215 -7.06 4.05 6.76
N GLU A 216 -6.25 2.99 6.63
CA GLU A 216 -5.39 2.50 7.70
C GLU A 216 -4.08 3.32 7.79
N ARG A 217 -3.34 3.18 8.88
CA ARG A 217 -2.09 3.92 9.12
C ARG A 217 -0.99 3.46 8.16
N LEU A 218 -0.50 4.39 7.34
CA LEU A 218 0.55 4.09 6.36
C LEU A 218 1.96 4.37 6.89
N TYR A 219 2.17 5.41 7.70
CA TYR A 219 3.50 5.77 8.19
C TYR A 219 4.22 4.63 8.94
N SER A 220 3.47 3.71 9.55
CA SER A 220 4.01 2.54 10.25
C SER A 220 3.68 1.23 9.53
N PHE A 221 3.52 1.27 8.22
CA PHE A 221 3.22 0.11 7.39
C PHE A 221 4.24 -1.01 7.57
N GLN A 222 3.74 -2.22 7.79
CA GLN A 222 4.53 -3.42 7.91
C GLN A 222 3.79 -4.61 7.27
N VAL A 223 4.55 -5.51 6.65
CA VAL A 223 4.05 -6.77 6.10
C VAL A 223 4.81 -7.96 6.68
N ASN A 224 4.19 -9.14 6.65
CA ASN A 224 4.83 -10.36 7.17
C ASN A 224 5.94 -10.86 6.25
N GLU A 225 5.76 -10.74 4.93
CA GLU A 225 6.69 -11.26 3.95
C GLU A 225 7.61 -10.17 3.40
N ALA A 226 8.91 -10.43 3.46
CA ALA A 226 9.93 -9.51 2.94
C ALA A 226 9.96 -9.51 1.40
N ILE A 227 10.28 -8.36 0.80
CA ILE A 227 10.72 -8.31 -0.59
C ILE A 227 12.11 -8.94 -0.72
N PRO A 228 12.51 -9.41 -1.93
CA PRO A 228 13.84 -9.97 -2.13
C PRO A 228 14.93 -8.92 -1.90
N ASP A 229 16.17 -9.38 -1.75
CA ASP A 229 17.29 -8.47 -1.76
C ASP A 229 17.46 -7.90 -3.17
N MET A 230 17.37 -6.59 -3.25
CA MET A 230 17.51 -5.84 -4.51
C MET A 230 18.82 -5.06 -4.48
N VAL A 231 19.35 -4.73 -5.67
CA VAL A 231 20.60 -3.95 -5.80
C VAL A 231 20.55 -2.63 -5.00
N LEU A 232 19.38 -2.02 -4.87
CA LEU A 232 19.21 -0.78 -4.11
C LEU A 232 19.49 -0.92 -2.62
N HIS A 233 19.30 -2.11 -2.02
CA HIS A 233 19.63 -2.33 -0.60
C HIS A 233 21.14 -2.14 -0.37
N SER A 234 21.99 -2.73 -1.22
CA SER A 234 23.45 -2.58 -1.12
C SER A 234 23.91 -1.18 -1.52
N LYS A 235 23.35 -0.59 -2.59
CA LYS A 235 23.73 0.76 -3.06
C LYS A 235 23.41 1.85 -2.05
N LEU A 236 22.31 1.70 -1.30
CA LEU A 236 21.93 2.60 -0.21
C LEU A 236 22.63 2.24 1.11
N GLN A 237 23.44 1.18 1.13
CA GLN A 237 24.14 0.71 2.34
C GLN A 237 23.17 0.51 3.51
N LEU A 238 22.01 -0.15 3.24
CA LEU A 238 21.02 -0.37 4.28
C LEU A 238 21.59 -1.26 5.40
N PRO A 239 21.20 -1.00 6.67
CA PRO A 239 21.75 -1.74 7.80
C PRO A 239 21.38 -3.23 7.73
N GLN A 240 22.33 -4.06 8.12
CA GLN A 240 22.18 -5.51 8.17
C GLN A 240 22.38 -6.04 9.59
N LYS A 241 21.67 -7.11 9.92
CA LYS A 241 21.89 -7.92 11.11
C LYS A 241 21.96 -9.38 10.69
N LYS A 242 23.06 -10.08 11.03
CA LYS A 242 23.30 -11.47 10.64
C LYS A 242 23.14 -11.69 9.13
N GLY A 243 23.66 -10.78 8.29
CA GLY A 243 23.62 -10.85 6.83
C GLY A 243 22.26 -10.54 6.20
N GLN A 244 21.24 -10.13 6.97
CA GLN A 244 19.93 -9.77 6.46
C GLN A 244 19.65 -8.28 6.65
N TYR A 245 19.13 -7.63 5.62
CA TYR A 245 18.72 -6.24 5.71
C TYR A 245 17.57 -6.05 6.70
N THR A 246 17.69 -5.04 7.57
CA THR A 246 16.70 -4.72 8.60
C THR A 246 15.73 -3.60 8.21
N MET A 247 16.02 -2.90 7.12
CA MET A 247 15.20 -1.84 6.52
C MET A 247 14.95 -2.12 5.04
N GLY A 248 13.87 -1.56 4.50
CA GLY A 248 13.52 -1.70 3.08
C GLY A 248 13.07 -3.10 2.69
N LYS A 249 12.64 -3.92 3.65
CA LYS A 249 12.25 -5.31 3.42
C LYS A 249 10.77 -5.58 3.63
N LYS A 250 10.19 -5.03 4.68
CA LYS A 250 8.81 -5.29 5.12
C LYS A 250 8.05 -4.00 5.46
N ASP A 251 8.72 -2.89 5.44
CA ASP A 251 8.30 -1.56 5.85
C ASP A 251 7.87 -0.68 4.67
N LEU A 252 7.50 0.56 4.94
CA LEU A 252 7.09 1.49 3.90
C LEU A 252 8.22 1.80 2.92
N PHE A 253 9.49 1.75 3.35
CA PHE A 253 10.61 1.95 2.43
C PHE A 253 10.75 0.81 1.41
N ALA A 254 10.34 -0.41 1.77
CA ALA A 254 10.26 -1.51 0.80
C ALA A 254 9.24 -1.22 -0.31
N VAL A 255 8.15 -0.49 -0.01
CA VAL A 255 7.20 0.00 -1.03
C VAL A 255 7.84 1.06 -1.92
N VAL A 256 8.64 1.96 -1.36
CA VAL A 256 9.42 2.95 -2.14
C VAL A 256 10.41 2.25 -3.09
N ILE A 257 11.11 1.22 -2.62
CA ILE A 257 11.99 0.40 -3.46
C ILE A 257 11.17 -0.27 -4.57
N ALA A 258 10.02 -0.88 -4.25
CA ALA A 258 9.16 -1.51 -5.26
C ALA A 258 8.71 -0.51 -6.34
N LEU A 259 8.25 0.69 -5.95
CA LEU A 259 7.88 1.75 -6.89
C LEU A 259 9.08 2.17 -7.75
N ARG A 260 10.29 2.29 -7.17
CA ARG A 260 11.52 2.63 -7.91
C ARG A 260 11.77 1.67 -9.08
N TYR A 261 11.45 0.38 -8.91
CA TYR A 261 11.61 -0.63 -9.95
C TYR A 261 10.46 -0.65 -10.95
N LEU A 262 9.23 -0.32 -10.54
CA LEU A 262 8.03 -0.62 -11.30
C LEU A 262 7.41 0.57 -12.04
N ILE A 263 7.74 1.81 -11.67
CA ILE A 263 7.33 3.00 -12.43
C ILE A 263 8.51 3.60 -13.21
N ASP A 264 8.24 4.47 -14.16
CA ASP A 264 9.29 5.10 -14.93
C ASP A 264 10.14 6.09 -14.11
N ASN A 265 11.28 6.52 -14.65
CA ASN A 265 12.21 7.39 -13.94
C ASN A 265 11.65 8.78 -13.68
N GLN A 266 10.81 9.31 -14.55
CA GLN A 266 10.20 10.64 -14.40
C GLN A 266 9.11 10.60 -13.35
N GLU A 267 8.22 9.62 -13.42
CA GLU A 267 7.19 9.38 -12.39
C GLU A 267 7.81 9.19 -11.01
N PHE A 268 8.89 8.40 -10.91
CA PHE A 268 9.55 8.19 -9.63
C PHE A 268 10.22 9.46 -9.08
N LYS A 269 10.78 10.32 -9.92
CA LYS A 269 11.32 11.62 -9.49
C LYS A 269 10.20 12.52 -8.94
N GLN A 270 9.04 12.55 -9.58
CA GLN A 270 7.87 13.29 -9.09
C GLN A 270 7.40 12.74 -7.74
N PHE A 271 7.18 11.43 -7.65
CA PHE A 271 6.84 10.75 -6.40
C PHE A 271 7.80 11.12 -5.26
N LYS A 272 9.12 11.01 -5.51
CA LYS A 272 10.15 11.32 -4.51
C LYS A 272 10.11 12.78 -4.07
N THR A 273 9.86 13.71 -4.99
CA THR A 273 9.78 15.15 -4.70
C THR A 273 8.56 15.45 -3.83
N GLU A 274 7.40 14.88 -4.17
CA GLU A 274 6.18 15.02 -3.37
C GLU A 274 6.34 14.39 -1.97
N LEU A 275 6.93 13.20 -1.88
CA LEU A 275 7.21 12.53 -0.61
C LEU A 275 8.14 13.35 0.29
N LYS A 276 9.20 13.94 -0.27
CA LYS A 276 10.10 14.83 0.45
C LYS A 276 9.37 16.07 0.99
N ARG A 277 8.50 16.67 0.19
CA ARG A 277 7.68 17.82 0.60
C ARG A 277 6.80 17.47 1.80
N LEU A 278 6.14 16.31 1.76
CA LEU A 278 5.29 15.82 2.86
C LEU A 278 6.09 15.60 4.14
N ILE A 279 7.24 14.93 4.05
CA ILE A 279 8.13 14.69 5.20
C ILE A 279 8.61 16.01 5.82
N ASN A 280 9.06 16.94 5.00
CA ASN A 280 9.51 18.25 5.50
C ASN A 280 8.37 19.04 6.16
N SER A 281 7.17 18.98 5.58
CA SER A 281 5.98 19.65 6.13
C SER A 281 5.59 19.09 7.50
N VAL A 282 5.54 17.78 7.67
CA VAL A 282 5.16 17.19 8.95
C VAL A 282 6.21 17.45 10.04
N LEU A 283 7.50 17.39 9.72
CA LEU A 283 8.57 17.70 10.67
C LEU A 283 8.51 19.16 11.14
N LYS A 284 8.04 20.08 10.29
CA LYS A 284 7.81 21.49 10.68
C LYS A 284 6.58 21.64 11.57
N ASN A 285 5.50 20.91 11.27
CA ASN A 285 4.21 21.04 11.96
C ASN A 285 4.10 20.18 13.24
N CYS A 286 5.02 19.25 13.44
CA CYS A 286 5.07 18.33 14.59
C CYS A 286 6.48 18.39 15.22
N PRO A 287 6.84 19.47 15.94
CA PRO A 287 8.19 19.67 16.47
C PRO A 287 8.59 18.62 17.53
N HIS A 288 7.63 17.91 18.13
CA HIS A 288 7.92 16.83 19.07
C HIS A 288 8.26 15.48 18.37
N ILE A 289 8.19 15.42 17.03
CA ILE A 289 8.62 14.26 16.27
C ILE A 289 9.96 14.56 15.59
N SER A 290 11.02 13.88 16.04
CA SER A 290 12.31 13.99 15.36
C SER A 290 12.29 13.25 14.01
N GLN A 291 13.16 13.67 13.09
CA GLN A 291 13.33 12.99 11.80
C GLN A 291 13.72 11.53 11.99
N GLU A 292 14.60 11.24 12.95
CA GLU A 292 15.06 9.89 13.27
C GLU A 292 13.91 8.99 13.73
N LEU A 293 13.02 9.52 14.58
CA LEU A 293 11.84 8.79 15.06
C LEU A 293 10.90 8.50 13.90
N LEU A 294 10.59 9.51 13.07
CA LEU A 294 9.73 9.33 11.90
C LEU A 294 10.32 8.30 10.93
N PHE A 295 11.59 8.44 10.57
CA PHE A 295 12.26 7.52 9.65
C PHE A 295 12.34 6.11 10.20
N SER A 296 12.61 5.94 11.49
CA SER A 296 12.57 4.63 12.16
C SER A 296 11.21 3.96 12.04
N LYS A 297 10.11 4.71 12.17
CA LYS A 297 8.75 4.18 12.02
C LYS A 297 8.38 3.83 10.59
N MET A 298 8.84 4.63 9.62
CA MET A 298 8.60 4.42 8.20
C MET A 298 9.56 3.39 7.58
N GLY A 299 10.63 2.98 8.29
CA GLY A 299 11.69 2.12 7.75
C GLY A 299 12.61 2.84 6.76
N PHE A 300 12.76 4.17 6.87
CA PHE A 300 13.55 4.99 5.95
C PHE A 300 14.98 5.14 6.44
N PRO A 301 16.01 4.90 5.58
CA PRO A 301 17.36 5.24 5.90
C PRO A 301 17.59 6.76 5.76
N ALA A 302 18.52 7.33 6.52
CA ALA A 302 18.81 8.77 6.47
C ALA A 302 19.17 9.27 5.06
N ASN A 303 19.75 8.39 4.23
CA ASN A 303 20.17 8.70 2.86
C ASN A 303 19.15 8.29 1.78
N TRP A 304 17.88 8.05 2.14
CA TRP A 304 16.84 7.53 1.24
C TRP A 304 16.69 8.33 -0.06
N GLU A 305 16.95 9.63 -0.02
CA GLU A 305 16.87 10.50 -1.20
C GLU A 305 17.86 10.15 -2.31
N LYS A 306 18.96 9.46 -1.96
CA LYS A 306 19.98 9.02 -2.93
C LYS A 306 19.46 7.91 -3.86
N ILE A 307 18.30 7.30 -3.57
CA ILE A 307 17.70 6.21 -4.36
C ILE A 307 17.56 6.54 -5.86
N VAL A 308 17.33 7.81 -6.20
CA VAL A 308 17.23 8.26 -7.61
C VAL A 308 18.56 8.25 -8.37
N ARG A 309 19.70 8.25 -7.67
CA ARG A 309 21.04 8.29 -8.28
C ARG A 309 21.47 6.93 -8.80
N TYR A 310 20.86 5.86 -8.30
CA TYR A 310 21.24 4.51 -8.64
C TYR A 310 20.36 3.94 -9.77
N LYS A 311 21.03 3.24 -10.70
CA LYS A 311 20.32 2.45 -11.72
C LYS A 311 19.60 1.29 -11.04
N LYS A 312 18.41 0.98 -11.55
CA LYS A 312 17.58 -0.16 -11.14
C LYS A 312 17.94 -1.41 -11.99
#